data_71fe5e42c8205293a86af284967d39cc
#
_entry.id   71fe5e42c8205293a86af284967d39cc
#
_cell.length_a   1.000
_cell.length_b   1.000
_cell.length_c   1.000
_cell.angle_alpha   90.00
_cell.angle_beta   90.00
_cell.angle_gamma   90.00
#
_symmetry.space_group_name_H-M   'P 1'
#
loop_
_entity.id
_entity.type
_entity.pdbx_description
1 polymer ?
#
loop_
_entity_poly.entity_id
_entity_poly.type
_entity_poly.pdbx_seq_one_letter_code
_entity_poly.pdbx_strand_id
1 'polypeptide(L)'
;MYQEEHTFTLRFTLEASFPDDYEGEEDNKIWVQEWERRIKPQVIKLVFESLRQHPGWTSHVRNRGIASTDEIEVVMARDFSKSLPFSI
;
A
#
# COMPACT_ATOMS: atom_id res chain seq x y z
N MET A 1 -20.69 7.25 -18.80
CA MET A 1 -20.78 6.35 -17.65
C MET A 1 -20.46 7.13 -16.38
N TYR A 2 -21.26 6.96 -15.36
CA TYR A 2 -21.04 7.63 -14.09
C TYR A 2 -20.04 6.87 -13.24
N GLN A 3 -19.06 7.57 -12.69
CA GLN A 3 -18.03 6.98 -11.85
C GLN A 3 -17.91 7.75 -10.54
N GLU A 4 -17.67 7.04 -9.47
CA GLU A 4 -17.40 7.63 -8.18
C GLU A 4 -16.06 7.10 -7.67
N GLU A 5 -15.37 7.93 -6.90
CA GLU A 5 -14.10 7.56 -6.31
C GLU A 5 -14.09 7.97 -4.85
N HIS A 6 -13.62 7.07 -4.00
CA HIS A 6 -13.44 7.34 -2.58
C HIS A 6 -12.06 6.86 -2.16
N THR A 7 -11.32 7.68 -1.44
CA THR A 7 -9.96 7.37 -1.07
C THR A 7 -9.86 7.18 0.44
N PHE A 8 -9.26 6.06 0.82
CA PHE A 8 -8.88 5.79 2.20
C PHE A 8 -7.36 5.71 2.28
N THR A 9 -6.76 6.42 3.23
CA THR A 9 -5.30 6.45 3.36
C THR A 9 -4.87 5.76 4.65
N LEU A 10 -3.96 4.79 4.50
CA LEU A 10 -3.29 4.14 5.62
C LEU A 10 -1.81 4.52 5.56
N ARG A 11 -1.28 5.05 6.66
CA ARG A 11 0.10 5.52 6.70
C ARG A 11 0.90 4.71 7.69
N PHE A 12 2.10 4.32 7.28
CA PHE A 12 3.06 3.67 8.16
C PHE A 12 4.16 4.68 8.51
N THR A 13 4.37 4.87 9.80
CA THR A 13 5.45 5.73 10.29
C THR A 13 6.47 4.85 11.00
N LEU A 14 7.71 4.95 10.58
CA LEU A 14 8.80 4.19 11.17
C LEU A 14 9.55 5.05 12.15
N GLU A 15 9.72 4.54 13.34
CA GLU A 15 10.47 5.24 14.37
C GLU A 15 11.55 4.31 14.91
N ALA A 16 12.70 4.87 15.24
CA ALA A 16 13.78 4.11 15.84
C ALA A 16 14.39 4.93 16.95
N SER A 17 14.82 4.23 18.00
CA SER A 17 15.52 4.85 19.14
C SER A 17 16.92 4.30 19.21
N PHE A 18 17.86 5.17 19.49
CA PHE A 18 19.28 4.81 19.55
C PHE A 18 19.88 5.30 20.85
N PRO A 19 21.01 4.69 21.28
CA PRO A 19 21.71 5.20 22.45
C PRO A 19 22.19 6.63 22.25
N ASP A 20 22.37 7.35 23.37
CA ASP A 20 22.77 8.75 23.31
C ASP A 20 24.09 8.98 22.60
N ASP A 21 24.99 7.99 22.62
CA ASP A 21 26.29 8.07 21.94
C ASP A 21 26.23 7.64 20.48
N TYR A 22 25.06 7.37 19.95
CA TYR A 22 24.90 6.96 18.56
C TYR A 22 25.15 8.12 17.61
N GLU A 23 26.02 7.87 16.65
CA GLU A 23 26.34 8.83 15.59
C GLU A 23 25.63 8.40 14.31
N GLY A 24 24.44 8.91 14.08
CA GLY A 24 23.54 8.43 13.03
C GLY A 24 24.09 8.40 11.60
N GLU A 25 25.30 8.84 11.38
CA GLU A 25 25.83 8.93 10.04
C GLU A 25 26.42 7.63 9.50
N GLU A 26 26.76 6.70 10.40
CA GLU A 26 27.50 5.52 9.98
C GLU A 26 26.66 4.42 9.35
N ASP A 27 25.37 4.37 9.63
CA ASP A 27 24.56 3.27 9.16
C ASP A 27 23.71 3.60 7.93
N ASN A 28 23.73 4.85 7.44
CA ASN A 28 22.94 5.26 6.27
C ASN A 28 21.49 4.84 6.38
N LYS A 29 20.94 4.89 7.58
CA LYS A 29 19.56 4.49 7.81
C LYS A 29 19.31 3.04 7.40
N ILE A 30 20.20 2.15 7.79
CA ILE A 30 20.06 0.72 7.51
C ILE A 30 18.74 0.19 8.05
N TRP A 31 18.29 0.72 9.18
CA TRP A 31 17.03 0.29 9.76
C TRP A 31 15.82 0.63 8.85
N VAL A 32 15.91 1.71 8.08
CA VAL A 32 14.87 2.03 7.10
C VAL A 32 14.95 1.05 5.93
N GLN A 33 16.16 0.64 5.53
CA GLN A 33 16.32 -0.33 4.45
C GLN A 33 15.75 -1.69 4.81
N GLU A 34 15.74 -2.05 6.09
CA GLU A 34 15.10 -3.29 6.50
C GLU A 34 13.61 -3.26 6.20
N TRP A 35 12.96 -2.12 6.46
CA TRP A 35 11.56 -1.94 6.08
C TRP A 35 11.39 -2.12 4.57
N GLU A 36 12.20 -1.43 3.78
CA GLU A 36 12.06 -1.45 2.34
C GLU A 36 12.29 -2.83 1.73
N ARG A 37 13.24 -3.58 2.26
CA ARG A 37 13.65 -4.84 1.66
C ARG A 37 12.93 -6.05 2.21
N ARG A 38 12.53 -6.02 3.47
CA ARG A 38 11.97 -7.18 4.15
C ARG A 38 10.54 -7.04 4.56
N ILE A 39 10.19 -5.91 5.16
CA ILE A 39 8.87 -5.77 5.77
C ILE A 39 7.84 -5.30 4.75
N LYS A 40 8.15 -4.24 4.03
CA LYS A 40 7.20 -3.66 3.09
C LYS A 40 6.73 -4.65 2.01
N PRO A 41 7.62 -5.45 1.38
CA PRO A 41 7.15 -6.42 0.39
C PRO A 41 6.18 -7.43 0.97
N GLN A 42 6.39 -7.87 2.21
CA GLN A 42 5.49 -8.80 2.86
C GLN A 42 4.14 -8.17 3.17
N VAL A 43 4.16 -6.92 3.62
CA VAL A 43 2.91 -6.20 3.89
C VAL A 43 2.10 -6.04 2.60
N ILE A 44 2.75 -5.64 1.52
CA ILE A 44 2.07 -5.48 0.23
C ILE A 44 1.50 -6.80 -0.25
N LYS A 45 2.27 -7.89 -0.10
CA LYS A 45 1.79 -9.21 -0.48
C LYS A 45 0.54 -9.59 0.30
N LEU A 46 0.55 -9.36 1.61
CA LEU A 46 -0.60 -9.69 2.44
C LEU A 46 -1.82 -8.85 2.10
N VAL A 47 -1.61 -7.57 1.77
CA VAL A 47 -2.70 -6.71 1.34
C VAL A 47 -3.38 -7.29 0.11
N PHE A 48 -2.60 -7.66 -0.92
CA PHE A 48 -3.19 -8.21 -2.13
C PHE A 48 -3.83 -9.58 -1.90
N GLU A 49 -3.25 -10.41 -1.05
CA GLU A 49 -3.86 -11.69 -0.71
C GLU A 49 -5.22 -11.50 -0.03
N SER A 50 -5.32 -10.51 0.85
CA SER A 50 -6.59 -10.18 1.49
C SER A 50 -7.61 -9.68 0.48
N LEU A 51 -7.19 -8.82 -0.44
CA LEU A 51 -8.11 -8.23 -1.42
C LEU A 51 -8.63 -9.27 -2.41
N ARG A 52 -7.84 -10.31 -2.71
CA ARG A 52 -8.28 -11.38 -3.61
C ARG A 52 -9.43 -12.20 -3.05
N GLN A 53 -9.68 -12.11 -1.75
CA GLN A 53 -10.79 -12.85 -1.14
C GLN A 53 -12.13 -12.17 -1.38
N HIS A 54 -12.14 -11.06 -2.07
CA HIS A 54 -13.35 -10.31 -2.35
C HIS A 54 -13.67 -10.36 -3.84
N PRO A 55 -14.41 -11.38 -4.29
CA PRO A 55 -14.74 -11.53 -5.71
C PRO A 55 -15.60 -10.37 -6.19
N GLY A 56 -15.41 -10.02 -7.46
CA GLY A 56 -16.11 -8.88 -8.03
C GLY A 56 -15.29 -7.60 -7.99
N TRP A 57 -14.27 -7.55 -7.15
CA TRP A 57 -13.36 -6.42 -7.09
C TRP A 57 -12.04 -6.80 -7.75
N THR A 58 -11.46 -5.87 -8.50
CA THR A 58 -10.10 -6.01 -9.00
C THR A 58 -9.20 -5.07 -8.22
N SER A 59 -7.92 -5.41 -8.13
CA SER A 59 -6.96 -4.58 -7.42
C SER A 59 -5.67 -4.47 -8.20
N HIS A 60 -5.08 -3.28 -8.19
CA HIS A 60 -3.81 -3.04 -8.86
C HIS A 60 -3.12 -1.84 -8.24
N VAL A 61 -1.82 -1.73 -8.47
CA VAL A 61 -1.04 -0.57 -8.03
C VAL A 61 -1.14 0.50 -9.11
N ARG A 62 -1.39 1.73 -8.68
CA ARG A 62 -1.42 2.87 -9.58
C ARG A 62 -0.26 3.79 -9.26
N ASN A 63 0.49 4.19 -10.27
CA ASN A 63 1.59 5.14 -10.14
C ASN A 63 1.15 6.49 -10.66
N ARG A 64 1.23 7.50 -9.80
CA ARG A 64 0.91 8.88 -10.17
C ARG A 64 2.15 9.77 -10.16
N GLY A 65 3.32 9.19 -10.44
CA GLY A 65 4.56 9.95 -10.46
C GLY A 65 5.25 10.07 -9.11
N ILE A 66 4.74 9.39 -8.09
CA ILE A 66 5.35 9.37 -6.77
C ILE A 66 6.19 8.10 -6.65
N ALA A 67 7.39 8.25 -6.10
CA ALA A 67 8.26 7.10 -5.91
C ALA A 67 7.62 6.08 -4.95
N SER A 68 7.77 4.80 -5.26
CA SER A 68 7.20 3.74 -4.42
C SER A 68 7.83 3.66 -3.03
N THR A 69 8.97 4.33 -2.83
CA THR A 69 9.57 4.46 -1.51
C THR A 69 8.80 5.44 -0.64
N ASP A 70 8.01 6.32 -1.25
CA ASP A 70 7.26 7.35 -0.53
C ASP A 70 5.79 6.97 -0.39
N GLU A 71 5.22 6.44 -1.45
CA GLU A 71 3.79 6.12 -1.44
C GLU A 71 3.47 5.01 -2.43
N ILE A 72 2.60 4.11 -2.02
CA ILE A 72 2.04 3.11 -2.91
C ILE A 72 0.52 3.26 -2.85
N GLU A 73 -0.08 3.44 -4.02
CA GLU A 73 -1.52 3.51 -4.12
C GLU A 73 -2.06 2.19 -4.66
N VAL A 74 -2.98 1.58 -3.90
CA VAL A 74 -3.67 0.37 -4.34
C VAL A 74 -5.08 0.79 -4.73
N VAL A 75 -5.44 0.48 -5.97
CA VAL A 75 -6.77 0.80 -6.49
C VAL A 75 -7.62 -0.45 -6.47
N MET A 76 -8.77 -0.38 -5.84
CA MET A 76 -9.79 -1.42 -5.93
C MET A 76 -10.91 -0.90 -6.82
N ALA A 77 -11.29 -1.69 -7.80
CA ALA A 77 -12.30 -1.29 -8.75
C ALA A 77 -13.36 -2.37 -8.91
N ARG A 78 -14.58 -1.93 -9.08
CA ARG A 78 -15.68 -2.83 -9.36
C ARG A 78 -16.64 -2.13 -10.32
N ASP A 79 -17.08 -2.88 -11.31
CA ASP A 79 -18.04 -2.37 -12.30
C ASP A 79 -19.41 -2.90 -11.96
N PHE A 80 -20.26 -2.01 -11.45
CA PHE A 80 -21.64 -2.37 -11.09
C PHE A 80 -22.59 -2.27 -12.28
N SER A 81 -22.15 -1.77 -13.41
CA SER A 81 -23.02 -1.58 -14.56
C SER A 81 -23.30 -2.86 -15.32
N LYS A 82 -22.44 -3.88 -15.15
CA LYS A 82 -22.54 -5.10 -15.95
C LYS A 82 -23.14 -6.28 -15.20
N SER A 83 -23.04 -6.29 -13.90
CA SER A 83 -23.49 -7.44 -13.14
C SER A 83 -24.01 -7.00 -11.81
N LEU A 84 -25.05 -6.21 -11.84
CA LEU A 84 -25.69 -5.76 -10.61
C LEU A 84 -26.30 -6.95 -9.92
N PRO A 85 -25.81 -7.32 -8.74
CA PRO A 85 -26.37 -8.48 -8.03
C PRO A 85 -27.82 -8.26 -7.61
N PHE A 86 -28.27 -7.02 -7.66
CA PHE A 86 -29.62 -6.66 -7.29
C PHE A 86 -30.44 -6.25 -8.51
N SER A 87 -29.91 -6.40 -9.69
CA SER A 87 -30.60 -6.01 -10.91
C SER A 87 -31.39 -7.19 -11.45
N ILE A 88 -32.30 -7.57 -10.78
CA ILE A 88 -33.04 -8.75 -11.17
C ILE A 88 -34.37 -8.40 -11.78
#